data_d30bbe1575c8bcac4ba5ac71feb1fae8
#
_entry.id   d30bbe1575c8bcac4ba5ac71feb1fae8
#
_cell.length_a   1.000
_cell.length_b   1.000
_cell.length_c   1.000
_cell.angle_alpha   90.00
_cell.angle_beta   90.00
_cell.angle_gamma   90.00
#
_symmetry.space_group_name_H-M   'P 1'
#
loop_
_entity.id
_entity.type
_entity.pdbx_description
1 polymer ?
#
loop_
_entity_poly.entity_id
_entity_poly.type
_entity_poly.pdbx_seq_one_letter_code
_entity_poly.pdbx_strand_id
1 'polypeptide(L)'
;MKGIRERVYHAWKTGTYPSPATKTLGIKILELSEGHSLVEMEVDEHLHNMSSTMHGGVMADIADAAMGIAISTTISPEEDFTTMEMKISFFRPHIKGPLRAEGIVAKRGRRVAFAEAVLTNQNKEIVAKANGTWLFLTG
;
A
#
# COMPACT_ATOMS: atom_id res chain seq x y z
N MET A 1 -8.80 15.50 -11.78
CA MET A 1 -8.74 14.12 -11.37
C MET A 1 -9.57 13.94 -10.10
N LYS A 2 -10.64 13.23 -10.19
CA LYS A 2 -11.66 13.25 -9.14
C LYS A 2 -11.67 12.02 -8.23
N GLY A 3 -11.65 10.82 -8.78
CA GLY A 3 -11.81 9.61 -7.99
C GLY A 3 -10.50 8.93 -7.65
N ILE A 4 -10.55 8.05 -6.64
CA ILE A 4 -9.38 7.27 -6.21
C ILE A 4 -8.87 6.41 -7.36
N ARG A 5 -9.75 5.69 -8.04
CA ARG A 5 -9.36 4.82 -9.15
C ARG A 5 -8.58 5.59 -10.23
N GLU A 6 -9.10 6.74 -10.62
CA GLU A 6 -8.46 7.55 -11.66
C GLU A 6 -7.08 8.03 -11.22
N ARG A 7 -6.95 8.48 -9.97
CA ARG A 7 -5.66 8.93 -9.43
C ARG A 7 -4.62 7.82 -9.42
N VAL A 8 -5.04 6.62 -9.04
CA VAL A 8 -4.15 5.46 -8.98
C VAL A 8 -3.65 5.09 -10.37
N TYR A 9 -4.56 4.95 -11.33
CA TYR A 9 -4.17 4.60 -12.71
C TYR A 9 -3.31 5.67 -13.36
N HIS A 10 -3.64 6.94 -13.14
CA HIS A 10 -2.84 8.06 -13.64
C HIS A 10 -1.41 8.01 -13.07
N ALA A 11 -1.28 7.83 -11.76
CA ALA A 11 0.02 7.76 -11.11
C ALA A 11 0.86 6.61 -11.65
N TRP A 12 0.24 5.44 -11.83
CA TRP A 12 0.92 4.29 -12.39
C TRP A 12 1.41 4.54 -13.81
N LYS A 13 0.55 5.07 -14.66
CA LYS A 13 0.87 5.33 -16.07
C LYS A 13 1.93 6.41 -16.26
N THR A 14 1.96 7.41 -15.39
CA THR A 14 2.89 8.55 -15.52
C THR A 14 4.12 8.42 -14.63
N GLY A 15 4.22 7.38 -13.81
CA GLY A 15 5.33 7.21 -12.87
C GLY A 15 5.34 8.24 -11.76
N THR A 16 4.16 8.74 -11.38
CA THR A 16 4.01 9.71 -10.30
C THR A 16 3.38 9.06 -9.08
N TYR A 17 2.93 9.86 -8.12
CA TYR A 17 2.40 9.36 -6.85
C TYR A 17 0.88 9.58 -6.77
N PRO A 18 0.11 8.60 -6.28
CA PRO A 18 -1.34 8.74 -6.23
C PRO A 18 -1.86 9.69 -5.16
N SER A 19 -1.02 10.04 -4.18
CA SER A 19 -1.42 10.95 -3.10
C SER A 19 -0.24 11.75 -2.57
N PRO A 20 -0.50 12.85 -1.83
CA PRO A 20 0.58 13.58 -1.16
C PRO A 20 1.38 12.74 -0.19
N ALA A 21 0.74 11.86 0.56
CA ALA A 21 1.42 10.99 1.52
C ALA A 21 2.36 10.00 0.82
N THR A 22 1.92 9.35 -0.26
CA THR A 22 2.78 8.44 -1.01
C THR A 22 3.94 9.18 -1.66
N LYS A 23 3.73 10.43 -2.07
CA LYS A 23 4.82 11.27 -2.58
C LYS A 23 5.85 11.56 -1.50
N THR A 24 5.40 11.95 -0.32
CA THR A 24 6.29 12.26 0.80
C THR A 24 7.15 11.07 1.19
N LEU A 25 6.57 9.87 1.19
CA LEU A 25 7.28 8.65 1.55
C LEU A 25 8.01 8.00 0.37
N GLY A 26 7.73 8.44 -0.85
CA GLY A 26 8.34 7.87 -2.05
C GLY A 26 7.78 6.51 -2.43
N ILE A 27 6.52 6.24 -2.12
CA ILE A 27 5.87 4.97 -2.46
C ILE A 27 5.37 5.03 -3.90
N LYS A 28 5.99 4.25 -4.78
CA LYS A 28 5.65 4.19 -6.21
C LYS A 28 4.93 2.91 -6.55
N ILE A 29 4.00 3.00 -7.49
CA ILE A 29 3.30 1.84 -8.04
C ILE A 29 4.15 1.22 -9.14
N LEU A 30 4.56 -0.03 -8.96
CA LEU A 30 5.33 -0.76 -9.98
C LEU A 30 4.42 -1.58 -10.90
N GLU A 31 3.45 -2.28 -10.32
CA GLU A 31 2.52 -3.13 -11.05
C GLU A 31 1.10 -2.93 -10.54
N LEU A 32 0.15 -3.06 -11.43
CA LEU A 32 -1.25 -2.87 -11.12
C LEU A 32 -2.10 -3.77 -12.02
N SER A 33 -2.97 -4.57 -11.42
CA SER A 33 -3.96 -5.36 -12.13
C SER A 33 -5.18 -5.51 -11.24
N GLU A 34 -6.25 -6.08 -11.75
CA GLU A 34 -7.48 -6.18 -10.96
C GLU A 34 -7.25 -6.96 -9.66
N GLY A 35 -7.49 -6.28 -8.54
CA GLY A 35 -7.33 -6.86 -7.21
C GLY A 35 -5.88 -7.03 -6.76
N HIS A 36 -4.92 -6.42 -7.46
CA HIS A 36 -3.50 -6.61 -7.18
C HIS A 36 -2.71 -5.33 -7.37
N SER A 37 -1.73 -5.11 -6.50
CA SER A 37 -0.75 -4.04 -6.64
C SER A 37 0.63 -4.50 -6.21
N LEU A 38 1.66 -3.88 -6.78
CA LEU A 38 3.02 -3.98 -6.27
C LEU A 38 3.54 -2.56 -6.15
N VAL A 39 3.95 -2.18 -4.96
CA VAL A 39 4.51 -0.85 -4.70
C VAL A 39 5.90 -0.97 -4.09
N GLU A 40 6.68 0.09 -4.19
CA GLU A 40 8.06 0.10 -3.70
C GLU A 40 8.40 1.45 -3.12
N MET A 41 9.20 1.44 -2.07
CA MET A 41 9.79 2.66 -1.54
C MET A 41 11.25 2.42 -1.20
N GLU A 42 12.04 3.50 -1.28
CA GLU A 42 13.43 3.48 -0.87
C GLU A 42 13.52 3.84 0.61
N VAL A 43 14.21 3.01 1.38
CA VAL A 43 14.34 3.21 2.82
C VAL A 43 15.76 3.65 3.17
N ASP A 44 15.86 4.69 3.98
CA ASP A 44 17.13 5.23 4.45
C ASP A 44 16.93 5.76 5.88
N GLU A 45 17.96 6.38 6.44
CA GLU A 45 18.02 6.84 7.83
C GLU A 45 16.86 7.75 8.24
N HIS A 46 16.33 8.55 7.31
CA HIS A 46 15.21 9.47 7.61
C HIS A 46 13.93 8.75 8.01
N LEU A 47 13.86 7.44 7.81
CA LEU A 47 12.68 6.62 8.17
C LEU A 47 12.96 5.70 9.36
N HIS A 48 14.10 5.87 10.02
CA HIS A 48 14.49 5.00 11.12
C HIS A 48 13.80 5.35 12.45
N ASN A 49 13.63 4.33 13.26
CA ASN A 49 13.19 4.44 14.65
C ASN A 49 14.42 4.64 15.55
N MET A 50 14.21 4.57 16.87
CA MET A 50 15.27 4.75 17.86
C MET A 50 16.33 3.64 17.82
N SER A 51 16.03 2.52 17.20
CA SER A 51 16.97 1.38 17.05
C SER A 51 17.72 1.39 15.72
N SER A 52 17.61 2.47 14.97
CA SER A 52 18.25 2.62 13.64
C SER A 52 17.79 1.57 12.61
N THR A 53 16.52 1.20 12.69
CA THR A 53 15.86 0.38 11.68
C THR A 53 14.60 1.11 11.23
N MET A 54 14.05 0.69 10.08
CA MET A 54 12.83 1.31 9.56
C MET A 54 11.71 1.30 10.60
N HIS A 55 11.09 2.44 10.80
CA HIS A 55 9.99 2.59 11.75
C HIS A 55 8.80 1.73 11.34
N GLY A 56 8.25 0.97 12.30
CA GLY A 56 7.09 0.10 12.04
C GLY A 56 5.88 0.86 11.52
N GLY A 57 5.68 2.11 11.96
CA GLY A 57 4.61 2.96 11.44
C GLY A 57 4.74 3.24 9.96
N VAL A 58 5.97 3.37 9.45
CA VAL A 58 6.20 3.59 8.02
C VAL A 58 5.96 2.29 7.24
N MET A 59 6.32 1.14 7.83
CA MET A 59 5.95 -0.16 7.23
C MET A 59 4.43 -0.29 7.12
N ALA A 60 3.70 0.18 8.13
CA ALA A 60 2.24 0.19 8.09
C ALA A 60 1.72 1.09 6.97
N ASP A 61 2.39 2.22 6.71
CA ASP A 61 2.00 3.13 5.63
C ASP A 61 2.11 2.46 4.25
N ILE A 62 3.23 1.79 3.97
CA ILE A 62 3.37 1.13 2.66
C ILE A 62 2.42 -0.07 2.54
N ALA A 63 2.18 -0.79 3.63
CA ALA A 63 1.21 -1.88 3.64
C ALA A 63 -0.20 -1.37 3.34
N ASP A 64 -0.62 -0.30 4.01
CA ASP A 64 -1.92 0.32 3.79
C ASP A 64 -2.05 0.82 2.34
N ALA A 65 -1.00 1.47 1.84
CA ALA A 65 -0.98 1.96 0.46
C ALA A 65 -1.14 0.82 -0.55
N ALA A 66 -0.39 -0.27 -0.37
CA ALA A 66 -0.47 -1.42 -1.27
C ALA A 66 -1.88 -2.00 -1.30
N MET A 67 -2.48 -2.18 -0.13
CA MET A 67 -3.84 -2.73 -0.03
C MET A 67 -4.88 -1.78 -0.61
N GLY A 68 -4.80 -0.49 -0.27
CA GLY A 68 -5.72 0.51 -0.81
C GLY A 68 -5.62 0.65 -2.32
N ILE A 69 -4.41 0.62 -2.86
CA ILE A 69 -4.20 0.69 -4.30
C ILE A 69 -4.78 -0.55 -4.99
N ALA A 70 -4.61 -1.74 -4.39
CA ALA A 70 -5.21 -2.96 -4.93
C ALA A 70 -6.75 -2.85 -4.94
N ILE A 71 -7.34 -2.35 -3.86
CA ILE A 71 -8.80 -2.15 -3.77
C ILE A 71 -9.29 -1.15 -4.82
N SER A 72 -8.50 -0.10 -5.10
CA SER A 72 -8.88 0.91 -6.08
C SER A 72 -9.12 0.34 -7.48
N THR A 73 -8.53 -0.80 -7.79
CA THR A 73 -8.72 -1.47 -9.09
C THR A 73 -10.06 -2.18 -9.19
N THR A 74 -10.77 -2.35 -8.08
CA THR A 74 -12.04 -3.09 -8.01
C THR A 74 -13.26 -2.18 -7.89
N ILE A 75 -13.06 -0.86 -7.87
CA ILE A 75 -14.14 0.11 -7.69
C ILE A 75 -14.47 0.82 -9.01
N SER A 76 -15.66 1.39 -9.07
CA SER A 76 -16.05 2.24 -10.20
C SER A 76 -15.44 3.66 -10.00
N PRO A 77 -15.43 4.48 -11.06
CA PRO A 77 -14.86 5.85 -10.95
C PRO A 77 -15.51 6.72 -9.88
N GLU A 78 -16.76 6.48 -9.54
CA GLU A 78 -17.49 7.29 -8.56
C GLU A 78 -17.37 6.77 -7.14
N GLU A 79 -16.93 5.54 -6.96
CA GLU A 79 -16.81 4.95 -5.62
C GLU A 79 -15.58 5.49 -4.91
N ASP A 80 -15.70 5.58 -3.60
CA ASP A 80 -14.61 5.95 -2.70
C ASP A 80 -14.56 4.92 -1.58
N PHE A 81 -13.50 4.92 -0.80
CA PHE A 81 -13.38 3.99 0.32
C PHE A 81 -12.47 4.55 1.39
N THR A 82 -12.55 3.97 2.57
CA THR A 82 -11.67 4.33 3.68
C THR A 82 -11.24 3.08 4.44
N THR A 83 -10.03 3.10 4.98
CA THR A 83 -9.52 2.03 5.83
C THR A 83 -10.30 2.02 7.14
N MET A 84 -10.87 0.87 7.49
CA MET A 84 -11.53 0.71 8.79
C MET A 84 -10.54 0.27 9.86
N GLU A 85 -9.73 -0.73 9.53
CA GLU A 85 -8.73 -1.26 10.42
C GLU A 85 -7.69 -2.02 9.61
N MET A 86 -6.51 -2.15 10.17
CA MET A 86 -5.51 -3.05 9.63
C MET A 86 -4.68 -3.62 10.76
N LYS A 87 -4.19 -4.83 10.54
CA LYS A 87 -3.27 -5.51 11.43
C LYS A 87 -1.99 -5.75 10.67
N ILE A 88 -0.85 -5.48 11.29
CA ILE A 88 0.46 -5.75 10.72
C ILE A 88 1.31 -6.54 11.71
N SER A 89 2.03 -7.54 11.20
CA SER A 89 2.97 -8.34 11.96
C SER A 89 4.35 -8.16 11.36
N PHE A 90 5.32 -7.87 12.21
CA PHE A 90 6.70 -7.61 11.80
C PHE A 90 7.55 -8.85 12.06
N PHE A 91 8.26 -9.33 11.03
CA PHE A 91 9.03 -10.57 11.14
C PHE A 91 10.55 -10.34 11.16
N ARG A 92 11.02 -9.27 10.55
CA ARG A 92 12.43 -8.91 10.56
C ARG A 92 12.62 -7.40 10.38
N PRO A 93 13.70 -6.84 10.95
CA PRO A 93 14.00 -5.43 10.72
C PRO A 93 14.41 -5.19 9.26
N HIS A 94 14.10 -3.99 8.77
CA HIS A 94 14.60 -3.51 7.49
C HIS A 94 15.39 -2.23 7.76
N ILE A 95 16.60 -2.14 7.24
CA ILE A 95 17.49 -1.03 7.58
C ILE A 95 17.61 -0.05 6.41
N LYS A 96 17.91 -0.54 5.22
CA LYS A 96 18.20 0.30 4.07
C LYS A 96 17.87 -0.41 2.77
N GLY A 97 17.61 0.38 1.73
CA GLY A 97 17.34 -0.14 0.40
C GLY A 97 15.87 -0.30 0.11
N PRO A 98 15.54 -0.82 -1.09
CA PRO A 98 14.15 -0.90 -1.51
C PRO A 98 13.34 -1.89 -0.67
N LEU A 99 12.14 -1.46 -0.31
CA LEU A 99 11.13 -2.29 0.33
C LEU A 99 9.92 -2.34 -0.59
N ARG A 100 9.45 -3.55 -0.88
CA ARG A 100 8.28 -3.76 -1.73
C ARG A 100 7.11 -4.25 -0.90
N ALA A 101 5.91 -3.86 -1.32
CA ALA A 101 4.68 -4.38 -0.75
C ALA A 101 3.78 -4.86 -1.88
N GLU A 102 3.35 -6.11 -1.80
CA GLU A 102 2.36 -6.66 -2.71
C GLU A 102 1.02 -6.65 -2.01
N GLY A 103 0.05 -5.97 -2.62
CA GLY A 103 -1.32 -5.90 -2.11
C GLY A 103 -2.24 -6.80 -2.93
N ILE A 104 -3.07 -7.56 -2.24
CA ILE A 104 -4.03 -8.47 -2.87
C ILE A 104 -5.38 -8.29 -2.21
N VAL A 105 -6.43 -8.11 -3.03
CA VAL A 105 -7.79 -8.10 -2.53
C VAL A 105 -8.24 -9.54 -2.31
N ALA A 106 -8.40 -9.91 -1.05
CA ALA A 106 -8.84 -11.26 -0.67
C ALA A 106 -10.33 -11.45 -0.95
N LYS A 107 -11.11 -10.41 -0.69
CA LYS A 107 -12.55 -10.45 -0.96
C LYS A 107 -13.10 -9.03 -1.17
N ARG A 108 -13.77 -8.84 -2.28
CA ARG A 108 -14.49 -7.61 -2.56
C ARG A 108 -15.98 -7.85 -2.31
N GLY A 109 -16.45 -7.41 -1.13
CA GLY A 109 -17.84 -7.48 -0.79
C GLY A 109 -18.61 -6.25 -1.30
N ARG A 110 -19.91 -6.20 -0.99
CA ARG A 110 -20.75 -5.08 -1.41
C ARG A 110 -20.41 -3.79 -0.67
N ARG A 111 -20.18 -3.88 0.63
CA ARG A 111 -19.92 -2.70 1.49
C ARG A 111 -18.49 -2.63 1.99
N VAL A 112 -17.84 -3.76 2.09
CA VAL A 112 -16.48 -3.84 2.61
C VAL A 112 -15.64 -4.72 1.72
N ALA A 113 -14.33 -4.45 1.75
CA ALA A 113 -13.34 -5.29 1.11
C ALA A 113 -12.31 -5.72 2.14
N PHE A 114 -11.78 -6.92 1.95
CA PHE A 114 -10.68 -7.44 2.74
C PHE A 114 -9.47 -7.56 1.84
N ALA A 115 -8.32 -7.11 2.31
CA ALA A 115 -7.09 -7.18 1.53
C ALA A 115 -5.92 -7.61 2.41
N GLU A 116 -4.88 -8.06 1.75
CA GLU A 116 -3.65 -8.52 2.40
C GLU A 116 -2.47 -7.84 1.73
N ALA A 117 -1.38 -7.71 2.49
CA ALA A 117 -0.13 -7.20 1.95
C ALA A 117 1.04 -8.01 2.50
N VAL A 118 2.03 -8.23 1.64
CA VAL A 118 3.30 -8.86 2.02
C VAL A 118 4.41 -7.87 1.70
N LEU A 119 5.22 -7.56 2.70
CA LEU A 119 6.36 -6.67 2.55
C LEU A 119 7.62 -7.52 2.43
N THR A 120 8.42 -7.27 1.39
CA THR A 120 9.66 -8.02 1.13
C THR A 120 10.83 -7.06 0.90
N ASN A 121 12.02 -7.51 1.31
CA ASN A 121 13.26 -6.79 1.02
C ASN A 121 13.82 -7.23 -0.34
N GLN A 122 14.97 -6.66 -0.72
CA GLN A 122 15.57 -6.97 -2.03
C GLN A 122 16.08 -8.41 -2.15
N ASN A 123 16.23 -9.12 -1.04
CA ASN A 123 16.57 -10.54 -1.03
C ASN A 123 15.32 -11.43 -1.05
N LYS A 124 14.15 -10.84 -1.26
CA LYS A 124 12.84 -11.52 -1.26
C LYS A 124 12.47 -12.18 0.06
N GLU A 125 13.06 -11.70 1.15
CA GLU A 125 12.70 -12.16 2.48
C GLU A 125 11.49 -11.38 2.97
N ILE A 126 10.57 -12.06 3.67
CA ILE A 126 9.37 -11.43 4.19
C ILE A 126 9.75 -10.60 5.43
N VAL A 127 9.50 -9.30 5.34
CA VAL A 127 9.77 -8.35 6.40
C VAL A 127 8.55 -8.18 7.30
N ALA A 128 7.36 -8.15 6.71
CA ALA A 128 6.12 -7.98 7.43
C ALA A 128 4.95 -8.49 6.60
N LYS A 129 3.84 -8.77 7.27
CA LYS A 129 2.57 -9.09 6.63
C LYS A 129 1.47 -8.26 7.27
N ALA A 130 0.50 -7.86 6.47
CA ALA A 130 -0.64 -7.10 6.93
C ALA A 130 -1.92 -7.62 6.32
N ASN A 131 -3.02 -7.35 6.99
CA ASN A 131 -4.35 -7.54 6.44
C ASN A 131 -5.26 -6.44 7.01
N GLY A 132 -6.36 -6.20 6.34
CA GLY A 132 -7.25 -5.15 6.78
C GLY A 132 -8.59 -5.18 6.09
N THR A 133 -9.44 -4.25 6.52
CA THR A 133 -10.81 -4.09 6.07
C THR A 133 -11.03 -2.65 5.62
N TRP A 134 -11.66 -2.49 4.47
CA TRP A 134 -11.99 -1.18 3.90
C TRP A 134 -13.49 -1.06 3.72
N LEU A 135 -14.01 0.11 4.04
CA LEU A 135 -15.42 0.43 3.88
C LEU A 135 -15.61 1.25 2.60
N PHE A 136 -16.53 0.82 1.75
CA PHE A 136 -16.89 1.59 0.57
C PHE A 136 -17.82 2.73 0.95
N LEU A 137 -17.52 3.91 0.43
CA LEU A 137 -18.30 5.11 0.66
C LEU A 137 -19.08 5.41 -0.62
N THR A 138 -20.40 5.53 -0.46
CA THR A 138 -21.26 5.94 -1.56
C THR A 138 -21.34 7.46 -1.56
N GLY A 139 -20.83 8.06 -2.61
CA GLY A 139 -20.80 9.52 -2.75
C GLY A 139 -22.16 10.13 -2.96
#